data_462fcb8eb32ad33175584981db6bd8f3
#
_entry.id   462fcb8eb32ad33175584981db6bd8f3
#
_cell.length_a   1.000
_cell.length_b   1.000
_cell.length_c   1.000
_cell.angle_alpha   90.00
_cell.angle_beta   90.00
_cell.angle_gamma   90.00
#
_symmetry.space_group_name_H-M   'P 1'
#
loop_
_entity.id
_entity.type
_entity.pdbx_description
1 polymer ?
#
loop_
_entity_poly.entity_id
_entity_poly.type
_entity_poly.pdbx_seq_one_letter_code
_entity_poly.pdbx_strand_id
1 'polypeptide(L)'
;MRLLLLAAAIAAMFSSASATTYTQLNVFGDSTVDSGWWAGALAGQCGPVAGPCEAAGNTGSAPDHTFDTKVAAAIAAGGTGAPVGVGQMNTQYLAAMLGLTAAPANQPGGTNYAISGSKDATSGGLGNLHANPNLPSTMQQIALYLAQNGGTANPTALYLISSGGNDITYANNPANNFTTLSAKEAYLSVQITTLVSAIKNLQTLGAQNLLINNLYGTGTLASFYNTTLFNALNAAGVSYILGDINTLVQNVEANPSAYSLLTALPGIAGDSNTPSACVAGNGATGWGQFCGNTTVPQSNFSHLRTSNSEETSFFSDDQHFSDAGQLIEAQYEFGLVNTAAVPGPTVGAGASSFALAAIFLGWIMRRRGQQLA
;
A
#
# COMPACT_ATOMS: atom_id res chain seq x y z
N MET A 1 14.66 -2.07 -54.28
CA MET A 1 15.79 -1.92 -53.33
C MET A 1 15.62 -0.81 -52.31
N ARG A 2 14.92 0.29 -52.57
CA ARG A 2 14.73 1.40 -51.60
C ARG A 2 13.70 1.14 -50.50
N LEU A 3 12.71 0.27 -50.71
CA LEU A 3 11.70 -0.09 -49.69
C LEU A 3 12.23 -1.07 -48.61
N LEU A 4 13.22 -1.90 -48.95
CA LEU A 4 13.82 -2.85 -47.99
C LEU A 4 14.75 -2.17 -46.99
N LEU A 5 15.37 -1.05 -47.36
CA LEU A 5 16.22 -0.26 -46.47
C LEU A 5 15.43 0.57 -45.43
N LEU A 6 14.19 0.97 -45.78
CA LEU A 6 13.33 1.70 -44.83
C LEU A 6 12.75 0.78 -43.74
N ALA A 7 12.44 -0.47 -44.08
CA ALA A 7 11.95 -1.47 -43.11
C ALA A 7 13.04 -1.88 -42.09
N ALA A 8 14.31 -1.96 -42.54
CA ALA A 8 15.43 -2.28 -41.64
C ALA A 8 15.77 -1.13 -40.68
N ALA A 9 15.59 0.13 -41.11
CA ALA A 9 15.83 1.31 -40.26
C ALA A 9 14.74 1.48 -39.18
N ILE A 10 13.50 1.09 -39.44
CA ILE A 10 12.43 1.15 -38.45
C ILE A 10 12.58 0.01 -37.42
N ALA A 11 13.05 -1.17 -37.81
CA ALA A 11 13.31 -2.28 -36.89
C ALA A 11 14.50 -2.00 -35.93
N ALA A 12 15.44 -1.16 -36.29
CA ALA A 12 16.59 -0.79 -35.45
C ALA A 12 16.27 0.28 -34.38
N MET A 13 15.09 0.91 -34.42
CA MET A 13 14.66 1.90 -33.42
C MET A 13 13.89 1.29 -32.25
N PHE A 14 13.56 0.01 -32.31
CA PHE A 14 13.12 -0.73 -31.13
C PHE A 14 14.36 -1.34 -30.45
N SER A 15 15.24 -0.48 -29.92
CA SER A 15 16.12 -0.92 -28.84
C SER A 15 15.19 -1.34 -27.73
N SER A 16 15.07 -2.65 -27.53
CA SER A 16 14.41 -3.23 -26.37
C SER A 16 15.10 -2.62 -25.15
N ALA A 17 14.46 -1.63 -24.54
CA ALA A 17 14.78 -1.28 -23.16
C ALA A 17 14.69 -2.62 -22.40
N SER A 18 15.82 -3.13 -21.96
CA SER A 18 15.84 -4.33 -21.10
C SER A 18 14.98 -3.95 -19.90
N ALA A 19 13.85 -4.66 -19.73
CA ALA A 19 13.04 -4.48 -18.54
C ALA A 19 13.97 -4.66 -17.34
N THR A 20 13.95 -3.72 -16.41
CA THR A 20 14.75 -3.81 -15.19
C THR A 20 14.32 -5.07 -14.44
N THR A 21 15.21 -6.05 -14.33
CA THR A 21 14.93 -7.29 -13.62
C THR A 21 15.25 -7.09 -12.15
N TYR A 22 14.23 -6.90 -11.33
CA TYR A 22 14.39 -6.86 -9.89
C TYR A 22 14.55 -8.27 -9.33
N THR A 23 15.41 -8.43 -8.32
CA THR A 23 15.66 -9.74 -7.68
C THR A 23 14.82 -9.94 -6.43
N GLN A 24 14.23 -8.88 -5.89
CA GLN A 24 13.43 -8.88 -4.67
C GLN A 24 12.55 -7.63 -4.65
N LEU A 25 11.38 -7.72 -4.04
CA LEU A 25 10.56 -6.59 -3.64
C LEU A 25 10.58 -6.49 -2.11
N ASN A 26 11.17 -5.41 -1.58
CA ASN A 26 11.12 -5.09 -0.14
C ASN A 26 10.11 -3.97 0.07
N VAL A 27 9.24 -4.12 1.04
CA VAL A 27 8.15 -3.18 1.31
C VAL A 27 8.23 -2.66 2.73
N PHE A 28 8.06 -1.35 2.90
CA PHE A 28 8.03 -0.67 4.19
C PHE A 28 6.85 0.29 4.24
N GLY A 29 6.14 0.32 5.36
CA GLY A 29 5.02 1.23 5.48
C GLY A 29 3.95 0.78 6.46
N ASP A 30 2.75 1.16 6.15
CA ASP A 30 1.58 0.93 6.98
C ASP A 30 0.53 0.02 6.30
N SER A 31 -0.74 0.19 6.69
CA SER A 31 -1.86 -0.59 6.17
C SER A 31 -2.04 -0.48 4.64
N THR A 32 -1.54 0.56 4.00
CA THR A 32 -1.68 0.75 2.55
C THR A 32 -0.92 -0.28 1.73
N VAL A 33 0.11 -0.91 2.33
CA VAL A 33 1.00 -1.87 1.65
C VAL A 33 1.28 -3.15 2.47
N ASP A 34 0.57 -3.36 3.59
CA ASP A 34 0.69 -4.52 4.46
C ASP A 34 0.04 -5.76 3.83
N SER A 35 0.83 -6.78 3.49
CA SER A 35 0.35 -8.03 2.88
C SER A 35 -0.23 -9.05 3.84
N GLY A 36 -0.55 -8.66 5.08
CA GLY A 36 -1.19 -9.52 6.08
C GLY A 36 -0.28 -9.88 7.26
N TRP A 37 0.53 -8.93 7.73
CA TRP A 37 1.41 -9.12 8.88
C TRP A 37 0.64 -9.61 10.12
N TRP A 38 -0.55 -9.06 10.40
CA TRP A 38 -1.38 -9.43 11.55
C TRP A 38 -1.91 -10.85 11.47
N ALA A 39 -2.25 -11.34 10.28
CA ALA A 39 -2.66 -12.74 10.12
C ALA A 39 -1.51 -13.70 10.50
N GLY A 40 -0.28 -13.38 10.12
CA GLY A 40 0.91 -14.13 10.52
C GLY A 40 1.16 -14.04 12.03
N ALA A 41 1.03 -12.87 12.64
CA ALA A 41 1.20 -12.66 14.07
C ALA A 41 0.19 -13.47 14.91
N LEU A 42 -1.08 -13.49 14.52
CA LEU A 42 -2.12 -14.32 15.15
C LEU A 42 -1.84 -15.82 15.03
N ALA A 43 -1.19 -16.26 13.95
CA ALA A 43 -0.74 -17.64 13.77
C ALA A 43 0.55 -17.96 14.55
N GLY A 44 1.05 -17.03 15.39
CA GLY A 44 2.30 -17.22 16.15
C GLY A 44 3.56 -17.03 15.33
N GLN A 45 3.45 -16.50 14.12
CA GLN A 45 4.57 -16.20 13.23
C GLN A 45 5.10 -14.79 13.56
N CYS A 46 6.03 -14.73 14.49
CA CYS A 46 6.59 -13.47 14.96
C CYS A 46 7.74 -12.96 14.11
N GLY A 47 8.32 -13.82 13.29
CA GLY A 47 9.50 -13.50 12.49
C GLY A 47 10.68 -13.03 13.35
N PRO A 48 11.75 -12.56 12.69
CA PRO A 48 12.88 -11.95 13.40
C PRO A 48 12.58 -10.52 13.88
N VAL A 49 11.39 -10.01 13.60
CA VAL A 49 10.92 -8.73 14.13
C VAL A 49 10.68 -8.94 15.63
N ALA A 50 11.55 -8.37 16.47
CA ALA A 50 11.29 -8.19 17.88
C ALA A 50 10.17 -7.14 18.03
N GLY A 51 8.98 -7.52 17.67
CA GLY A 51 7.77 -6.74 17.72
C GLY A 51 6.70 -7.58 18.36
N PRO A 52 5.53 -7.01 18.58
CA PRO A 52 4.45 -7.71 19.23
C PRO A 52 3.99 -8.86 18.35
N CYS A 53 4.62 -9.98 18.57
CA CYS A 53 3.91 -11.22 18.38
C CYS A 53 3.01 -11.32 19.60
N GLU A 54 1.77 -11.06 19.41
CA GLU A 54 0.82 -11.45 20.42
C GLU A 54 0.82 -12.97 20.43
N ALA A 55 1.54 -13.52 21.42
CA ALA A 55 1.54 -14.95 21.65
C ALA A 55 0.08 -15.38 21.78
N ALA A 56 -0.26 -16.48 21.13
CA ALA A 56 -1.54 -17.14 21.31
C ALA A 56 -1.77 -17.30 22.80
N GLY A 57 -2.67 -16.50 23.39
CA GLY A 57 -2.92 -16.43 24.81
C GLY A 57 -2.59 -15.10 25.49
N ASN A 58 -2.18 -14.04 24.77
CA ASN A 58 -2.09 -12.73 25.39
C ASN A 58 -3.50 -12.24 25.78
N THR A 59 -3.81 -12.41 27.05
CA THR A 59 -5.06 -11.92 27.70
C THR A 59 -4.91 -10.46 28.14
N GLY A 60 -4.01 -9.69 27.50
CA GLY A 60 -3.75 -8.30 27.78
C GLY A 60 -5.00 -7.43 27.68
N SER A 61 -5.00 -6.33 28.41
CA SER A 61 -6.15 -5.44 28.62
C SER A 61 -6.66 -4.81 27.32
N ALA A 62 -7.90 -4.95 27.18
CA ALA A 62 -8.96 -4.46 26.33
C ALA A 62 -8.77 -3.78 24.95
N PRO A 63 -7.93 -2.82 24.60
CA PRO A 63 -7.96 -2.27 23.23
C PRO A 63 -7.42 -3.25 22.17
N ASP A 64 -6.31 -3.92 22.44
CA ASP A 64 -5.65 -4.82 21.50
C ASP A 64 -6.46 -6.10 21.25
N HIS A 65 -6.99 -6.66 22.30
CA HIS A 65 -7.76 -7.91 22.21
C HIS A 65 -9.00 -7.79 21.32
N THR A 66 -9.57 -6.59 21.22
CA THR A 66 -10.73 -6.33 20.34
C THR A 66 -10.30 -6.34 18.86
N PHE A 67 -9.14 -5.78 18.53
CA PHE A 67 -8.60 -5.79 17.17
C PHE A 67 -8.29 -7.21 16.73
N ASP A 68 -7.50 -7.93 17.48
CA ASP A 68 -7.09 -9.30 17.18
C ASP A 68 -8.27 -10.25 17.07
N THR A 69 -9.25 -10.12 17.95
CA THR A 69 -10.48 -10.93 17.91
C THR A 69 -11.25 -10.69 16.61
N LYS A 70 -11.32 -9.44 16.14
CA LYS A 70 -12.01 -9.10 14.88
C LYS A 70 -11.24 -9.59 13.66
N VAL A 71 -9.92 -9.42 13.62
CA VAL A 71 -9.07 -9.97 12.55
C VAL A 71 -9.18 -11.48 12.50
N ALA A 72 -9.08 -12.16 13.64
CA ALA A 72 -9.21 -13.62 13.72
C ALA A 72 -10.60 -14.11 13.25
N ALA A 73 -11.67 -13.41 13.64
CA ALA A 73 -13.02 -13.72 13.19
C ALA A 73 -13.21 -13.52 11.68
N ALA A 74 -12.65 -12.45 11.13
CA ALA A 74 -12.66 -12.19 9.69
C ALA A 74 -11.92 -13.29 8.90
N ILE A 75 -10.73 -13.68 9.37
CA ILE A 75 -9.95 -14.79 8.77
C ILE A 75 -10.73 -16.10 8.83
N ALA A 76 -11.33 -16.43 9.97
CA ALA A 76 -12.17 -17.62 10.11
C ALA A 76 -13.38 -17.61 9.16
N ALA A 77 -13.84 -16.43 8.76
CA ALA A 77 -14.91 -16.22 7.79
C ALA A 77 -14.39 -16.06 6.34
N GLY A 78 -13.14 -16.43 6.05
CA GLY A 78 -12.55 -16.40 4.71
C GLY A 78 -12.00 -15.05 4.27
N GLY A 79 -11.89 -14.09 5.18
CA GLY A 79 -11.15 -12.84 4.96
C GLY A 79 -9.63 -13.05 5.02
N THR A 80 -8.87 -12.08 4.58
CA THR A 80 -7.39 -12.15 4.53
C THR A 80 -6.73 -11.69 5.82
N GLY A 81 -7.40 -10.87 6.62
CA GLY A 81 -6.81 -10.15 7.74
C GLY A 81 -5.85 -9.03 7.30
N ALA A 82 -5.73 -8.79 6.01
CA ALA A 82 -5.07 -7.63 5.42
C ALA A 82 -6.09 -6.51 5.14
N PRO A 83 -5.65 -5.27 4.92
CA PRO A 83 -6.54 -4.14 4.66
C PRO A 83 -7.47 -4.30 3.45
N VAL A 84 -7.11 -5.11 2.50
CA VAL A 84 -7.92 -5.44 1.31
C VAL A 84 -9.20 -6.22 1.65
N GLY A 85 -9.35 -6.73 2.85
CA GLY A 85 -10.51 -7.53 3.23
C GLY A 85 -10.50 -8.93 2.61
N VAL A 86 -10.95 -9.07 1.38
CA VAL A 86 -10.94 -10.32 0.62
C VAL A 86 -10.24 -10.07 -0.72
N GLY A 87 -9.11 -10.73 -0.95
CA GLY A 87 -8.30 -10.55 -2.17
C GLY A 87 -6.82 -10.42 -1.90
N GLN A 88 -6.11 -9.65 -2.69
CA GLN A 88 -4.66 -9.44 -2.59
C GLN A 88 -4.31 -7.96 -2.47
N MET A 89 -3.23 -7.67 -1.75
CA MET A 89 -2.68 -6.32 -1.67
C MET A 89 -1.92 -5.95 -2.96
N ASN A 90 -1.81 -4.64 -3.24
CA ASN A 90 -1.02 -4.11 -4.37
C ASN A 90 0.39 -4.69 -4.40
N THR A 91 1.02 -4.84 -3.24
CA THR A 91 2.37 -5.40 -3.09
C THR A 91 2.47 -6.85 -3.55
N GLN A 92 1.42 -7.66 -3.33
CA GLN A 92 1.35 -9.04 -3.81
C GLN A 92 1.13 -9.09 -5.33
N TYR A 93 0.25 -8.23 -5.86
CA TYR A 93 0.04 -8.10 -7.30
C TYR A 93 1.28 -7.57 -8.02
N LEU A 94 1.91 -6.50 -7.49
CA LEU A 94 3.15 -5.94 -8.05
C LEU A 94 4.27 -6.99 -8.07
N ALA A 95 4.45 -7.71 -6.96
CA ALA A 95 5.42 -8.78 -6.88
C ALA A 95 5.16 -9.86 -7.94
N ALA A 96 3.91 -10.31 -8.09
CA ALA A 96 3.54 -11.31 -9.10
C ALA A 96 3.82 -10.83 -10.53
N MET A 97 3.54 -9.55 -10.84
CA MET A 97 3.84 -8.95 -12.15
C MET A 97 5.36 -8.87 -12.42
N LEU A 98 6.18 -8.76 -11.37
CA LEU A 98 7.64 -8.75 -11.45
C LEU A 98 8.25 -10.16 -11.38
N GLY A 99 7.44 -11.22 -11.25
CA GLY A 99 7.92 -12.60 -11.05
C GLY A 99 8.52 -12.85 -9.66
N LEU A 100 8.10 -12.06 -8.66
CA LEU A 100 8.59 -12.07 -7.27
C LEU A 100 7.47 -12.45 -6.30
N THR A 101 7.78 -12.41 -5.01
CA THR A 101 6.82 -12.55 -3.90
C THR A 101 6.95 -11.38 -2.93
N ALA A 102 5.87 -11.06 -2.20
CA ALA A 102 5.83 -10.05 -1.14
C ALA A 102 5.06 -10.58 0.07
N ALA A 103 5.47 -11.73 0.58
CA ALA A 103 4.93 -12.27 1.82
C ALA A 103 5.34 -11.37 3.01
N PRO A 104 4.54 -11.30 4.09
CA PRO A 104 4.89 -10.56 5.29
C PRO A 104 6.23 -11.00 5.88
N ALA A 105 7.05 -10.06 6.37
CA ALA A 105 8.39 -10.34 6.90
C ALA A 105 8.40 -11.18 8.19
N ASN A 106 7.27 -11.34 8.85
CA ASN A 106 7.10 -12.28 9.94
C ASN A 106 6.88 -13.73 9.49
N GLN A 107 6.87 -14.00 8.18
CA GLN A 107 6.82 -15.34 7.61
C GLN A 107 8.19 -15.73 7.03
N PRO A 108 8.52 -17.03 6.95
CA PRO A 108 9.78 -17.48 6.35
C PRO A 108 9.96 -16.96 4.93
N GLY A 109 11.07 -16.24 4.69
CA GLY A 109 11.38 -15.67 3.38
C GLY A 109 10.55 -14.45 2.99
N GLY A 110 9.72 -13.91 3.89
CA GLY A 110 8.93 -12.72 3.65
C GLY A 110 9.78 -11.46 3.53
N THR A 111 9.34 -10.55 2.69
CA THR A 111 10.06 -9.31 2.36
C THR A 111 9.20 -8.06 2.52
N ASN A 112 7.95 -8.24 2.89
CA ASN A 112 7.05 -7.12 3.21
C ASN A 112 7.09 -6.84 4.73
N TYR A 113 7.79 -5.77 5.10
CA TYR A 113 7.96 -5.31 6.49
C TYR A 113 6.85 -4.38 6.94
N ALA A 114 5.95 -3.98 6.04
CA ALA A 114 4.86 -3.07 6.36
C ALA A 114 3.90 -3.69 7.38
N ILE A 115 3.43 -2.84 8.29
CA ILE A 115 2.54 -3.25 9.38
C ILE A 115 1.40 -2.24 9.50
N SER A 116 0.18 -2.71 9.40
CA SER A 116 -1.02 -1.87 9.59
C SER A 116 -0.98 -1.14 10.94
N GLY A 117 -1.20 0.16 10.90
CA GLY A 117 -1.12 1.02 12.09
C GLY A 117 0.24 1.67 12.33
N SER A 118 1.29 1.31 11.59
CA SER A 118 2.63 1.92 11.73
C SER A 118 2.61 3.41 11.39
N LYS A 119 3.40 4.19 12.16
CA LYS A 119 3.72 5.59 11.88
C LYS A 119 5.11 5.69 11.25
N ASP A 120 5.47 6.85 10.74
CA ASP A 120 6.75 7.06 10.05
C ASP A 120 7.98 6.77 10.93
N ALA A 121 8.06 7.43 12.08
CA ALA A 121 9.27 7.44 12.90
C ALA A 121 9.04 6.98 14.34
N THR A 122 7.86 7.20 14.89
CA THR A 122 7.57 6.89 16.29
C THR A 122 6.96 5.51 16.42
N SER A 123 7.54 4.63 17.23
CA SER A 123 6.95 3.34 17.59
C SER A 123 5.61 3.51 18.32
N GLY A 124 4.87 2.40 18.41
CA GLY A 124 3.52 2.41 18.96
C GLY A 124 2.51 2.89 17.92
N GLY A 125 1.52 2.07 17.61
CA GLY A 125 0.50 2.36 16.63
C GLY A 125 -0.41 3.54 17.00
N LEU A 126 -1.59 3.58 16.43
CA LEU A 126 -2.58 4.64 16.63
C LEU A 126 -3.19 4.70 18.07
N GLY A 127 -2.63 3.98 19.02
CA GLY A 127 -2.96 4.05 20.44
C GLY A 127 -4.35 3.55 20.84
N ASN A 128 -5.37 3.82 20.04
CA ASN A 128 -6.75 3.41 20.28
C ASN A 128 -7.10 2.08 19.61
N LEU A 129 -6.28 1.63 18.67
CA LEU A 129 -6.54 0.46 17.83
C LEU A 129 -5.48 -0.62 18.01
N HIS A 130 -4.26 -0.19 18.29
CA HIS A 130 -3.11 -1.01 18.59
C HIS A 130 -2.46 -0.41 19.83
N ALA A 131 -2.88 -0.79 21.03
CA ALA A 131 -2.24 -0.35 22.28
C ALA A 131 -0.84 -0.96 22.44
N ASN A 132 -0.24 -1.41 21.34
CA ASN A 132 1.08 -1.99 21.39
C ASN A 132 2.15 -0.90 21.29
N PRO A 133 2.80 -0.54 22.40
CA PRO A 133 3.83 0.49 22.42
C PRO A 133 5.06 0.12 21.58
N ASN A 134 5.17 -1.14 21.19
CA ASN A 134 6.32 -1.69 20.46
C ASN A 134 6.05 -1.89 18.97
N LEU A 135 4.88 -1.45 18.44
CA LEU A 135 4.62 -1.56 17.01
C LEU A 135 5.70 -0.80 16.22
N PRO A 136 6.49 -1.48 15.37
CA PRO A 136 7.58 -0.84 14.65
C PRO A 136 7.06 0.26 13.73
N SER A 137 7.71 1.41 13.76
CA SER A 137 7.52 2.47 12.78
C SER A 137 8.15 2.09 11.44
N THR A 138 7.78 2.77 10.36
CA THR A 138 8.38 2.56 9.02
C THR A 138 9.90 2.71 9.05
N MET A 139 10.42 3.70 9.79
CA MET A 139 11.86 3.84 10.03
C MET A 139 12.47 2.59 10.69
N GLN A 140 11.79 2.03 11.69
CA GLN A 140 12.27 0.83 12.39
C GLN A 140 12.18 -0.43 11.52
N GLN A 141 11.19 -0.52 10.63
CA GLN A 141 11.12 -1.59 9.62
C GLN A 141 12.32 -1.55 8.67
N ILE A 142 12.72 -0.36 8.20
CA ILE A 142 13.94 -0.16 7.40
C ILE A 142 15.19 -0.58 8.17
N ALA A 143 15.31 -0.16 9.43
CA ALA A 143 16.44 -0.53 10.28
C ALA A 143 16.53 -2.05 10.50
N LEU A 144 15.38 -2.70 10.70
CA LEU A 144 15.29 -4.14 10.84
C LEU A 144 15.73 -4.87 9.58
N TYR A 145 15.22 -4.47 8.41
CA TYR A 145 15.67 -5.00 7.12
C TYR A 145 17.20 -4.94 6.98
N LEU A 146 17.78 -3.77 7.25
CA LEU A 146 19.24 -3.59 7.19
C LEU A 146 19.97 -4.52 8.15
N ALA A 147 19.50 -4.63 9.39
CA ALA A 147 20.11 -5.52 10.39
C ALA A 147 20.10 -7.00 9.96
N GLN A 148 19.01 -7.44 9.33
CA GLN A 148 18.86 -8.82 8.80
C GLN A 148 19.74 -9.08 7.58
N ASN A 149 20.11 -8.03 6.84
CA ASN A 149 20.92 -8.12 5.62
C ASN A 149 22.38 -7.66 5.84
N GLY A 150 22.91 -7.82 7.04
CA GLY A 150 24.31 -7.52 7.36
C GLY A 150 24.68 -6.04 7.24
N GLY A 151 23.72 -5.15 7.42
CA GLY A 151 23.90 -3.69 7.37
C GLY A 151 23.92 -3.11 5.95
N THR A 152 23.57 -3.88 4.92
CA THR A 152 23.60 -3.43 3.52
C THR A 152 22.24 -3.65 2.84
N ALA A 153 21.95 -2.88 1.83
CA ALA A 153 20.76 -3.04 1.00
C ALA A 153 21.13 -3.70 -0.34
N ASN A 154 20.22 -4.55 -0.86
CA ASN A 154 20.40 -5.22 -2.15
C ASN A 154 20.23 -4.20 -3.29
N PRO A 155 21.27 -3.90 -4.10
CA PRO A 155 21.18 -2.87 -5.14
C PRO A 155 20.25 -3.24 -6.31
N THR A 156 19.92 -4.53 -6.47
CA THR A 156 19.03 -5.02 -7.53
C THR A 156 17.60 -5.25 -7.05
N ALA A 157 17.28 -5.00 -5.79
CA ALA A 157 15.93 -5.05 -5.27
C ALA A 157 15.15 -3.77 -5.61
N LEU A 158 13.83 -3.89 -5.70
CA LEU A 158 12.89 -2.78 -5.64
C LEU A 158 12.48 -2.56 -4.18
N TYR A 159 12.41 -1.31 -3.76
CA TYR A 159 12.01 -0.90 -2.41
C TYR A 159 10.76 -0.02 -2.52
N LEU A 160 9.62 -0.54 -2.11
CA LEU A 160 8.37 0.22 -2.05
C LEU A 160 8.18 0.79 -0.65
N ILE A 161 7.92 2.11 -0.57
CA ILE A 161 7.69 2.82 0.69
C ILE A 161 6.37 3.59 0.59
N SER A 162 5.43 3.28 1.49
CA SER A 162 4.13 3.97 1.59
C SER A 162 3.75 4.11 3.05
N SER A 163 3.73 5.35 3.57
CA SER A 163 3.53 5.63 5.00
C SER A 163 3.08 7.08 5.23
N GLY A 164 2.57 7.37 6.42
CA GLY A 164 2.23 8.72 6.88
C GLY A 164 0.75 8.95 7.16
N GLY A 165 -0.15 8.10 6.64
CA GLY A 165 -1.58 8.19 6.92
C GLY A 165 -1.89 8.09 8.41
N ASN A 166 -1.18 7.21 9.12
CA ASN A 166 -1.32 7.03 10.55
C ASN A 166 -0.77 8.21 11.37
N ASP A 167 0.24 8.92 10.88
CA ASP A 167 0.73 10.15 11.50
C ASP A 167 -0.29 11.27 11.43
N ILE A 168 -0.99 11.40 10.30
CA ILE A 168 -2.10 12.37 10.15
C ILE A 168 -3.24 12.01 11.09
N THR A 169 -3.63 10.74 11.15
CA THR A 169 -4.67 10.26 12.08
C THR A 169 -4.27 10.51 13.53
N TYR A 170 -3.02 10.24 13.89
CA TYR A 170 -2.48 10.52 15.21
C TYR A 170 -2.52 12.01 15.54
N ALA A 171 -2.09 12.87 14.61
CA ALA A 171 -2.12 14.32 14.79
C ALA A 171 -3.54 14.87 14.90
N ASN A 172 -4.52 14.23 14.28
CA ASN A 172 -5.93 14.62 14.33
C ASN A 172 -6.66 14.10 15.57
N ASN A 173 -6.11 13.13 16.30
CA ASN A 173 -6.73 12.60 17.51
C ASN A 173 -6.66 13.62 18.64
N PRO A 174 -7.81 14.10 19.19
CA PRO A 174 -7.85 15.09 20.28
C PRO A 174 -7.07 14.67 21.53
N ALA A 175 -6.96 13.36 21.79
CA ALA A 175 -6.21 12.84 22.93
C ALA A 175 -4.70 13.14 22.87
N ASN A 176 -4.17 13.45 21.69
CA ASN A 176 -2.75 13.76 21.51
C ASN A 176 -2.42 15.25 21.66
N ASN A 177 -3.40 16.08 21.98
CA ASN A 177 -3.26 17.51 22.32
C ASN A 177 -2.68 18.42 21.21
N PHE A 178 -2.74 18.03 19.95
CA PHE A 178 -2.41 18.93 18.83
C PHE A 178 -3.63 19.80 18.48
N THR A 179 -3.80 20.91 19.20
CA THR A 179 -5.02 21.73 19.13
C THR A 179 -5.04 22.71 17.96
N THR A 180 -3.90 22.95 17.30
CA THR A 180 -3.80 23.88 16.17
C THR A 180 -3.24 23.18 14.93
N LEU A 181 -3.55 23.69 13.75
CA LEU A 181 -2.98 23.20 12.49
C LEU A 181 -1.46 23.24 12.53
N SER A 182 -0.87 24.35 12.99
CA SER A 182 0.59 24.49 13.09
C SER A 182 1.23 23.47 14.03
N ALA A 183 0.57 23.09 15.13
CA ALA A 183 1.09 22.06 16.00
C ALA A 183 1.08 20.65 15.31
N LYS A 184 0.05 20.35 14.52
CA LYS A 184 -0.03 19.13 13.73
C LYS A 184 1.03 19.08 12.64
N GLU A 185 1.21 20.20 11.92
CA GLU A 185 2.25 20.33 10.89
C GLU A 185 3.66 20.22 11.46
N ALA A 186 3.91 20.78 12.65
CA ALA A 186 5.19 20.66 13.34
C ALA A 186 5.47 19.18 13.72
N TYR A 187 4.46 18.46 14.24
CA TYR A 187 4.58 17.03 14.51
C TYR A 187 4.91 16.26 13.24
N LEU A 188 4.15 16.43 12.16
CA LEU A 188 4.36 15.75 10.88
C LEU A 188 5.76 16.04 10.32
N SER A 189 6.24 17.28 10.43
CA SER A 189 7.58 17.66 9.95
C SER A 189 8.70 16.87 10.63
N VAL A 190 8.57 16.59 11.93
CA VAL A 190 9.54 15.78 12.68
C VAL A 190 9.49 14.31 12.20
N GLN A 191 8.30 13.74 12.04
CA GLN A 191 8.13 12.38 11.58
C GLN A 191 8.74 12.20 10.17
N ILE A 192 8.39 13.10 9.24
CA ILE A 192 8.89 13.11 7.87
C ILE A 192 10.42 13.23 7.82
N THR A 193 11.02 14.17 8.58
CA THR A 193 12.47 14.37 8.58
C THR A 193 13.19 13.10 9.03
N THR A 194 12.67 12.42 10.03
CA THR A 194 13.22 11.18 10.55
C THR A 194 13.10 10.04 9.55
N LEU A 195 11.93 9.88 8.91
CA LEU A 195 11.70 8.90 7.85
C LEU A 195 12.65 9.14 6.66
N VAL A 196 12.76 10.38 6.20
CA VAL A 196 13.67 10.76 5.10
C VAL A 196 15.12 10.41 5.43
N SER A 197 15.55 10.61 6.67
CA SER A 197 16.89 10.22 7.13
C SER A 197 17.09 8.70 7.03
N ALA A 198 16.10 7.90 7.39
CA ALA A 198 16.16 6.45 7.26
C ALA A 198 16.18 5.99 5.80
N ILE A 199 15.38 6.61 4.93
CA ILE A 199 15.37 6.35 3.47
C ILE A 199 16.72 6.71 2.85
N LYS A 200 17.31 7.86 3.23
CA LYS A 200 18.64 8.25 2.76
C LYS A 200 19.71 7.28 3.19
N ASN A 201 19.64 6.80 4.44
CA ASN A 201 20.55 5.78 4.94
C ASN A 201 20.40 4.47 4.16
N LEU A 202 19.17 4.01 3.90
CA LEU A 202 18.89 2.82 3.09
C LEU A 202 19.52 2.94 1.68
N GLN A 203 19.38 4.11 1.03
CA GLN A 203 20.00 4.40 -0.26
C GLN A 203 21.53 4.40 -0.18
N THR A 204 22.11 5.02 0.85
CA THR A 204 23.55 5.07 1.06
C THR A 204 24.15 3.68 1.28
N LEU A 205 23.38 2.78 1.87
CA LEU A 205 23.77 1.40 2.13
C LEU A 205 23.49 0.44 0.96
N GLY A 206 23.05 0.96 -0.20
CA GLY A 206 23.00 0.22 -1.45
C GLY A 206 21.65 0.16 -2.18
N ALA A 207 20.55 0.62 -1.58
CA ALA A 207 19.26 0.64 -2.28
C ALA A 207 19.28 1.61 -3.46
N GLN A 208 19.08 1.09 -4.67
CA GLN A 208 19.12 1.90 -5.90
C GLN A 208 17.74 2.19 -6.48
N ASN A 209 16.78 1.33 -6.26
CA ASN A 209 15.46 1.41 -6.88
C ASN A 209 14.40 1.64 -5.80
N LEU A 210 14.12 2.90 -5.51
CA LEU A 210 13.12 3.32 -4.52
C LEU A 210 11.84 3.76 -5.24
N LEU A 211 10.72 3.13 -4.95
CA LEU A 211 9.37 3.60 -5.29
C LEU A 211 8.74 4.15 -4.02
N ILE A 212 8.41 5.44 -4.01
CA ILE A 212 7.86 6.12 -2.85
C ILE A 212 6.48 6.67 -3.21
N ASN A 213 5.45 6.15 -2.57
CA ASN A 213 4.07 6.57 -2.78
C ASN A 213 3.76 7.83 -1.98
N ASN A 214 2.99 8.75 -2.59
CA ASN A 214 2.36 9.84 -1.85
C ASN A 214 1.05 9.36 -1.20
N LEU A 215 0.58 10.12 -0.21
CA LEU A 215 -0.72 9.91 0.39
C LEU A 215 -1.82 10.43 -0.53
N TYR A 216 -2.90 9.69 -0.67
CA TYR A 216 -4.11 10.18 -1.33
C TYR A 216 -5.03 10.91 -0.35
N GLY A 217 -5.90 11.77 -0.92
CA GLY A 217 -6.87 12.56 -0.21
C GLY A 217 -6.66 14.07 -0.39
N THR A 218 -7.72 14.83 -0.19
CA THR A 218 -7.78 16.29 -0.41
C THR A 218 -7.59 17.10 0.86
N GLY A 219 -7.32 16.44 2.00
CA GLY A 219 -7.18 17.13 3.28
C GLY A 219 -5.91 17.98 3.38
N THR A 220 -6.00 19.11 4.09
CA THR A 220 -4.88 20.06 4.30
C THR A 220 -3.62 19.36 4.81
N LEU A 221 -3.74 18.41 5.76
CA LEU A 221 -2.59 17.69 6.32
C LEU A 221 -2.00 16.68 5.34
N ALA A 222 -2.80 16.04 4.48
CA ALA A 222 -2.28 15.14 3.45
C ALA A 222 -1.48 15.93 2.41
N SER A 223 -1.99 17.08 1.97
CA SER A 223 -1.28 17.99 1.07
C SER A 223 0.02 18.53 1.69
N PHE A 224 -0.03 18.93 2.95
CA PHE A 224 1.16 19.35 3.71
C PHE A 224 2.19 18.22 3.82
N TYR A 225 1.76 17.02 4.18
CA TYR A 225 2.61 15.85 4.30
C TYR A 225 3.33 15.54 2.98
N ASN A 226 2.58 15.39 1.89
CA ASN A 226 3.13 15.09 0.57
C ASN A 226 4.17 16.15 0.14
N THR A 227 3.82 17.42 0.25
CA THR A 227 4.72 18.52 -0.11
C THR A 227 6.00 18.49 0.72
N THR A 228 5.88 18.30 2.03
CA THR A 228 7.01 18.30 2.96
C THR A 228 7.90 17.07 2.74
N LEU A 229 7.31 15.88 2.54
CA LEU A 229 8.05 14.64 2.30
C LEU A 229 8.91 14.75 1.03
N PHE A 230 8.31 15.11 -0.10
CA PHE A 230 9.04 15.14 -1.37
C PHE A 230 10.05 16.29 -1.44
N ASN A 231 9.78 17.43 -0.82
CA ASN A 231 10.78 18.49 -0.65
C ASN A 231 11.98 18.02 0.20
N ALA A 232 11.73 17.31 1.29
CA ALA A 232 12.79 16.79 2.16
C ALA A 232 13.61 15.68 1.46
N LEU A 233 12.98 14.77 0.72
CA LEU A 233 13.66 13.75 -0.10
C LEU A 233 14.58 14.40 -1.14
N ASN A 234 14.09 15.41 -1.86
CA ASN A 234 14.86 16.15 -2.85
C ASN A 234 16.04 16.90 -2.20
N ALA A 235 15.82 17.58 -1.07
CA ALA A 235 16.86 18.28 -0.33
C ALA A 235 17.93 17.32 0.21
N ALA A 236 17.56 16.10 0.59
CA ALA A 236 18.50 15.06 1.02
C ALA A 236 19.22 14.37 -0.17
N GLY A 237 18.89 14.71 -1.41
CA GLY A 237 19.45 14.08 -2.60
C GLY A 237 19.10 12.59 -2.69
N VAL A 238 17.88 12.22 -2.31
CA VAL A 238 17.35 10.85 -2.52
C VAL A 238 16.89 10.72 -3.95
N SER A 239 17.35 9.67 -4.63
CA SER A 239 16.82 9.29 -5.96
C SER A 239 15.66 8.31 -5.77
N TYR A 240 14.51 8.59 -6.37
CA TYR A 240 13.31 7.75 -6.23
C TYR A 240 12.40 7.86 -7.46
N ILE A 241 11.52 6.89 -7.60
CA ILE A 241 10.36 6.91 -8.48
C ILE A 241 9.18 7.40 -7.64
N LEU A 242 8.47 8.42 -8.10
CA LEU A 242 7.25 8.89 -7.44
C LEU A 242 6.06 8.00 -7.81
N GLY A 243 5.45 7.34 -6.83
CA GLY A 243 4.12 6.76 -6.92
C GLY A 243 3.07 7.84 -6.59
N ASP A 244 2.53 8.50 -7.62
CA ASP A 244 1.50 9.54 -7.42
C ASP A 244 0.11 8.91 -7.26
N ILE A 245 -0.07 8.24 -6.11
CA ILE A 245 -1.31 7.55 -5.77
C ILE A 245 -2.46 8.55 -5.61
N ASN A 246 -2.16 9.78 -5.16
CA ASN A 246 -3.19 10.82 -5.05
C ASN A 246 -3.84 11.13 -6.41
N THR A 247 -3.04 11.32 -7.45
CA THR A 247 -3.57 11.55 -8.81
C THR A 247 -4.25 10.29 -9.36
N LEU A 248 -3.73 9.10 -9.07
CA LEU A 248 -4.39 7.84 -9.45
C LEU A 248 -5.81 7.76 -8.86
N VAL A 249 -5.96 8.00 -7.55
CA VAL A 249 -7.26 7.99 -6.87
C VAL A 249 -8.21 8.99 -7.49
N GLN A 250 -7.80 10.23 -7.70
CA GLN A 250 -8.63 11.27 -8.33
C GLN A 250 -9.11 10.86 -9.72
N ASN A 251 -8.27 10.23 -10.53
CA ASN A 251 -8.64 9.76 -11.86
C ASN A 251 -9.64 8.60 -11.81
N VAL A 252 -9.47 7.66 -10.88
CA VAL A 252 -10.39 6.55 -10.68
C VAL A 252 -11.76 7.07 -10.20
N GLU A 253 -11.77 7.95 -9.22
CA GLU A 253 -13.00 8.54 -8.68
C GLU A 253 -13.74 9.40 -9.73
N ALA A 254 -13.00 10.10 -10.59
CA ALA A 254 -13.61 10.89 -11.66
C ALA A 254 -14.26 10.03 -12.75
N ASN A 255 -13.76 8.81 -12.97
CA ASN A 255 -14.29 7.92 -14.01
C ASN A 255 -14.14 6.43 -13.62
N PRO A 256 -14.86 5.95 -12.59
CA PRO A 256 -14.72 4.57 -12.10
C PRO A 256 -15.06 3.52 -13.17
N SER A 257 -15.98 3.81 -14.07
CA SER A 257 -16.37 2.90 -15.15
C SER A 257 -15.23 2.60 -16.14
N ALA A 258 -14.26 3.50 -16.30
CA ALA A 258 -13.08 3.25 -17.13
C ALA A 258 -12.19 2.15 -16.52
N TYR A 259 -12.33 1.89 -15.23
CA TYR A 259 -11.62 0.86 -14.47
C TYR A 259 -12.48 -0.36 -14.16
N SER A 260 -13.63 -0.49 -14.81
CA SER A 260 -14.62 -1.57 -14.57
C SER A 260 -15.21 -1.58 -13.15
N LEU A 261 -15.18 -0.45 -12.47
CA LEU A 261 -15.73 -0.28 -11.13
C LEU A 261 -17.19 0.16 -11.17
N LEU A 262 -17.93 -0.12 -10.10
CA LEU A 262 -19.29 0.37 -9.93
C LEU A 262 -19.32 1.89 -9.78
N THR A 263 -20.27 2.53 -10.44
CA THR A 263 -20.68 3.89 -10.09
C THR A 263 -21.52 3.85 -8.81
N ALA A 264 -21.55 4.96 -8.05
CA ALA A 264 -22.25 5.05 -6.78
C ALA A 264 -23.58 4.27 -6.75
N LEU A 265 -23.77 3.46 -5.71
CA LEU A 265 -25.05 2.82 -5.48
C LEU A 265 -26.07 3.85 -4.99
N PRO A 266 -27.29 3.90 -5.56
CA PRO A 266 -28.32 4.85 -5.11
C PRO A 266 -28.67 4.62 -3.64
N GLY A 267 -28.67 5.69 -2.83
CA GLY A 267 -29.31 5.70 -1.53
C GLY A 267 -28.42 5.47 -0.30
N ILE A 268 -27.09 5.41 -0.45
CA ILE A 268 -26.18 5.35 0.71
C ILE A 268 -25.57 6.74 0.92
N ALA A 269 -25.96 7.39 2.01
CA ALA A 269 -25.42 8.71 2.36
C ALA A 269 -23.92 8.61 2.68
N GLY A 270 -23.10 9.42 2.01
CA GLY A 270 -21.65 9.47 2.22
C GLY A 270 -20.84 8.59 1.29
N ASP A 271 -21.46 7.83 0.40
CA ASP A 271 -20.74 7.09 -0.63
C ASP A 271 -20.11 8.04 -1.65
N SER A 272 -18.83 7.81 -1.92
CA SER A 272 -18.16 8.31 -3.12
C SER A 272 -18.78 7.68 -4.38
N ASN A 273 -18.27 8.04 -5.56
CA ASN A 273 -18.68 7.40 -6.83
C ASN A 273 -18.38 5.88 -6.84
N THR A 274 -17.55 5.41 -5.94
CA THR A 274 -17.15 4.01 -5.80
C THR A 274 -17.38 3.55 -4.34
N PRO A 275 -18.57 3.01 -4.02
CA PRO A 275 -18.89 2.59 -2.65
C PRO A 275 -17.95 1.50 -2.14
N SER A 276 -17.67 1.50 -0.85
CA SER A 276 -16.79 0.51 -0.22
C SER A 276 -17.33 -0.92 -0.35
N ALA A 277 -16.41 -1.86 -0.53
CA ALA A 277 -16.73 -3.29 -0.66
C ALA A 277 -17.25 -3.90 0.64
N CYS A 278 -16.68 -3.48 1.77
CA CYS A 278 -17.01 -3.99 3.10
C CYS A 278 -17.98 -3.06 3.82
N VAL A 279 -18.96 -3.64 4.45
CA VAL A 279 -19.96 -2.95 5.27
C VAL A 279 -19.72 -3.27 6.73
N ALA A 280 -19.78 -2.25 7.59
CA ALA A 280 -19.66 -2.44 9.03
C ALA A 280 -20.75 -3.38 9.57
N GLY A 281 -20.33 -4.38 10.33
CA GLY A 281 -21.27 -5.16 11.14
C GLY A 281 -21.74 -4.36 12.36
N ASN A 282 -22.74 -4.83 13.07
CA ASN A 282 -23.22 -4.21 14.31
C ASN A 282 -22.08 -4.13 15.33
N GLY A 283 -21.58 -2.89 15.58
CA GLY A 283 -20.47 -2.61 16.51
C GLY A 283 -19.07 -2.83 15.95
N ALA A 284 -18.89 -3.16 14.66
CA ALA A 284 -17.61 -3.17 13.99
C ALA A 284 -17.37 -1.84 13.27
N THR A 285 -16.15 -1.34 13.32
CA THR A 285 -15.67 -0.37 12.34
C THR A 285 -15.58 -1.09 10.99
N GLY A 286 -15.96 -0.45 9.90
CA GLY A 286 -16.01 -1.06 8.56
C GLY A 286 -14.65 -1.32 7.90
N TRP A 287 -13.61 -1.61 8.67
CA TRP A 287 -12.26 -1.79 8.15
C TRP A 287 -12.10 -3.08 7.37
N GLY A 288 -11.40 -3.01 6.26
CA GLY A 288 -11.12 -4.14 5.39
C GLY A 288 -10.48 -5.33 6.12
N GLN A 289 -9.56 -5.08 7.04
CA GLN A 289 -8.93 -6.12 7.89
C GLN A 289 -9.92 -6.95 8.69
N PHE A 290 -11.11 -6.41 8.94
CA PHE A 290 -12.19 -7.09 9.67
C PHE A 290 -13.23 -7.69 8.73
N CYS A 291 -13.01 -7.66 7.41
CA CYS A 291 -13.97 -8.11 6.42
C CYS A 291 -13.87 -9.61 6.16
N GLY A 292 -14.91 -10.34 6.49
CA GLY A 292 -15.06 -11.75 6.13
C GLY A 292 -15.68 -11.92 4.74
N ASN A 293 -15.42 -13.05 4.10
CA ASN A 293 -15.99 -13.43 2.81
C ASN A 293 -17.45 -13.92 2.95
N THR A 294 -18.33 -13.03 3.35
CA THR A 294 -19.78 -13.28 3.50
C THR A 294 -20.56 -12.00 3.25
N THR A 295 -21.75 -12.11 2.72
CA THR A 295 -22.71 -11.00 2.55
C THR A 295 -23.73 -10.90 3.69
N VAL A 296 -23.64 -11.81 4.67
CA VAL A 296 -24.55 -11.84 5.82
C VAL A 296 -23.98 -10.95 6.93
N PRO A 297 -24.76 -9.98 7.45
CA PRO A 297 -24.34 -9.14 8.56
C PRO A 297 -23.84 -9.94 9.76
N GLN A 298 -22.71 -9.55 10.31
CA GLN A 298 -22.08 -10.19 11.46
C GLN A 298 -21.91 -9.22 12.62
N SER A 299 -21.87 -9.74 13.85
CA SER A 299 -21.67 -8.92 15.05
C SER A 299 -20.21 -8.61 15.34
N ASN A 300 -19.28 -9.47 14.90
CA ASN A 300 -17.88 -9.43 15.32
C ASN A 300 -16.90 -9.03 14.21
N PHE A 301 -17.35 -8.94 12.96
CA PHE A 301 -16.53 -8.56 11.82
C PHE A 301 -17.38 -7.90 10.72
N SER A 302 -16.74 -7.20 9.80
CA SER A 302 -17.37 -6.61 8.63
C SER A 302 -17.70 -7.70 7.60
N HIS A 303 -18.62 -7.42 6.70
CA HIS A 303 -19.05 -8.35 5.67
C HIS A 303 -19.04 -7.66 4.30
N LEU A 304 -19.00 -8.42 3.25
CA LEU A 304 -19.09 -7.89 1.90
C LEU A 304 -20.47 -7.28 1.63
N ARG A 305 -20.49 -6.17 0.92
CA ARG A 305 -21.73 -5.53 0.45
C ARG A 305 -22.48 -6.44 -0.52
N THR A 306 -21.74 -7.03 -1.44
CA THR A 306 -22.19 -8.08 -2.38
C THR A 306 -21.06 -9.10 -2.54
N SER A 307 -21.35 -10.28 -3.07
CA SER A 307 -20.34 -11.34 -3.26
C SER A 307 -19.16 -10.96 -4.17
N ASN A 308 -19.30 -9.91 -4.97
CA ASN A 308 -18.27 -9.42 -5.88
C ASN A 308 -17.85 -7.96 -5.58
N SER A 309 -18.17 -7.44 -4.40
CA SER A 309 -17.91 -6.02 -4.09
C SER A 309 -16.44 -5.69 -4.04
N GLU A 310 -15.54 -6.60 -3.62
CA GLU A 310 -14.09 -6.41 -3.68
C GLU A 310 -13.57 -6.29 -5.12
N GLU A 311 -14.23 -6.92 -6.08
CA GLU A 311 -13.88 -6.86 -7.50
C GLU A 311 -14.44 -5.62 -8.21
N THR A 312 -15.44 -4.95 -7.64
CA THR A 312 -16.20 -3.89 -8.33
C THR A 312 -16.18 -2.54 -7.60
N SER A 313 -15.81 -2.49 -6.34
CA SER A 313 -15.57 -1.25 -5.60
C SER A 313 -14.10 -0.83 -5.73
N PHE A 314 -13.81 0.46 -5.53
CA PHE A 314 -12.41 0.92 -5.47
C PHE A 314 -11.84 0.80 -4.06
N PHE A 315 -12.67 0.99 -3.06
CA PHE A 315 -12.28 0.91 -1.65
C PHE A 315 -12.88 -0.33 -0.98
N SER A 316 -12.10 -0.98 -0.13
CA SER A 316 -12.56 -2.04 0.78
C SER A 316 -13.35 -1.44 1.95
N ASP A 317 -12.85 -0.34 2.49
CA ASP A 317 -13.48 0.47 3.54
C ASP A 317 -13.40 1.96 3.19
N ASP A 318 -13.39 2.87 4.17
CA ASP A 318 -13.28 4.31 3.95
C ASP A 318 -11.85 4.82 3.75
N GLN A 319 -10.85 3.94 3.85
CA GLN A 319 -9.43 4.29 3.81
C GLN A 319 -8.57 3.36 2.97
N HIS A 320 -8.94 2.08 2.79
CA HIS A 320 -8.12 1.08 2.15
C HIS A 320 -8.73 0.62 0.83
N PHE A 321 -7.90 0.37 -0.15
CA PHE A 321 -8.37 -0.12 -1.44
C PHE A 321 -8.89 -1.56 -1.35
N SER A 322 -9.91 -1.85 -2.13
CA SER A 322 -10.44 -3.20 -2.38
C SER A 322 -9.46 -4.02 -3.21
N ASP A 323 -9.77 -5.28 -3.46
CA ASP A 323 -9.01 -6.13 -4.39
C ASP A 323 -8.85 -5.48 -5.78
N ALA A 324 -9.92 -4.93 -6.33
CA ALA A 324 -9.85 -4.19 -7.59
C ALA A 324 -8.99 -2.93 -7.48
N GLY A 325 -9.12 -2.16 -6.41
CA GLY A 325 -8.31 -0.97 -6.17
C GLY A 325 -6.83 -1.30 -5.99
N GLN A 326 -6.51 -2.33 -5.24
CA GLN A 326 -5.15 -2.83 -5.06
C GLN A 326 -4.52 -3.30 -6.39
N LEU A 327 -5.30 -3.97 -7.25
CA LEU A 327 -4.83 -4.35 -8.58
C LEU A 327 -4.57 -3.13 -9.47
N ILE A 328 -5.44 -2.12 -9.43
CA ILE A 328 -5.27 -0.86 -10.19
C ILE A 328 -3.99 -0.15 -9.72
N GLU A 329 -3.76 -0.04 -8.42
CA GLU A 329 -2.54 0.55 -7.85
C GLU A 329 -1.29 -0.23 -8.31
N ALA A 330 -1.30 -1.55 -8.19
CA ALA A 330 -0.19 -2.40 -8.60
C ALA A 330 0.14 -2.28 -10.10
N GLN A 331 -0.88 -2.18 -10.96
CA GLN A 331 -0.68 -1.95 -12.40
C GLN A 331 -0.05 -0.59 -12.68
N TYR A 332 -0.47 0.44 -11.95
CA TYR A 332 0.12 1.77 -12.03
C TYR A 332 1.60 1.74 -11.60
N GLU A 333 1.89 1.17 -10.43
CA GLU A 333 3.24 1.01 -9.89
C GLU A 333 4.14 0.18 -10.83
N PHE A 334 3.62 -0.93 -11.36
CA PHE A 334 4.34 -1.74 -12.34
C PHE A 334 4.70 -0.94 -13.60
N GLY A 335 3.78 -0.10 -14.10
CA GLY A 335 4.04 0.81 -15.20
C GLY A 335 5.19 1.76 -14.89
N LEU A 336 5.25 2.33 -13.69
CA LEU A 336 6.32 3.23 -13.25
C LEU A 336 7.67 2.52 -13.20
N VAL A 337 7.76 1.37 -12.54
CA VAL A 337 9.05 0.68 -12.31
C VAL A 337 9.56 -0.05 -13.55
N ASN A 338 8.69 -0.43 -14.48
CA ASN A 338 9.08 -1.10 -15.72
C ASN A 338 9.54 -0.10 -16.81
N THR A 339 9.08 1.16 -16.73
CA THR A 339 9.50 2.23 -17.67
C THR A 339 10.68 3.04 -17.13
N ALA A 340 10.98 2.96 -15.84
CA ALA A 340 12.10 3.64 -15.22
C ALA A 340 13.43 2.93 -15.58
N ALA A 341 13.91 3.12 -16.79
CA ALA A 341 15.32 3.01 -17.07
C ALA A 341 15.98 4.27 -16.50
N VAL A 342 16.46 4.18 -15.23
CA VAL A 342 17.43 4.96 -14.65
C VAL A 342 17.43 6.15 -13.85
N PRO A 343 18.46 6.45 -13.09
CA PRO A 343 18.49 7.28 -11.90
C PRO A 343 18.48 8.79 -12.23
N GLY A 344 17.45 9.45 -11.80
CA GLY A 344 17.35 10.90 -11.76
C GLY A 344 16.00 11.32 -11.18
N PRO A 345 15.89 12.46 -10.51
CA PRO A 345 14.59 12.94 -10.04
C PRO A 345 13.73 13.29 -11.26
N THR A 346 12.80 12.41 -11.63
CA THR A 346 11.83 12.69 -12.69
C THR A 346 10.57 13.28 -12.07
N VAL A 347 10.52 14.59 -12.04
CA VAL A 347 9.28 15.31 -11.84
C VAL A 347 8.47 15.18 -13.14
N GLY A 348 7.33 14.47 -13.10
CA GLY A 348 6.27 14.64 -14.08
C GLY A 348 6.24 13.74 -15.31
N ALA A 349 6.15 12.42 -15.15
CA ALA A 349 5.83 11.49 -16.24
C ALA A 349 4.34 11.04 -16.24
N GLY A 350 3.43 11.84 -15.71
CA GLY A 350 2.04 11.44 -15.49
C GLY A 350 1.18 11.13 -16.72
N ALA A 351 1.56 11.55 -17.93
CA ALA A 351 0.65 11.44 -19.09
C ALA A 351 0.92 10.23 -20.00
N SER A 352 2.14 9.69 -20.03
CA SER A 352 2.47 8.58 -20.95
C SER A 352 2.21 7.18 -20.38
N SER A 353 2.17 7.05 -19.05
CA SER A 353 1.94 5.76 -18.37
C SER A 353 0.49 5.27 -18.50
N PHE A 354 -0.46 6.19 -18.60
CA PHE A 354 -1.89 5.86 -18.76
C PHE A 354 -2.24 5.18 -20.09
N ALA A 355 -1.52 5.52 -21.16
CA ALA A 355 -1.77 4.91 -22.48
C ALA A 355 -1.38 3.42 -22.51
N LEU A 356 -0.35 3.02 -21.78
CA LEU A 356 0.08 1.62 -21.70
C LEU A 356 -0.82 0.79 -20.78
N ALA A 357 -1.27 1.34 -19.66
CA ALA A 357 -2.22 0.68 -18.77
C ALA A 357 -3.57 0.40 -19.46
N ALA A 358 -4.09 1.35 -20.25
CA ALA A 358 -5.31 1.18 -21.02
C ALA A 358 -5.20 0.08 -22.10
N ILE A 359 -4.04 -0.06 -22.73
CA ILE A 359 -3.78 -1.11 -23.75
C ILE A 359 -3.72 -2.49 -23.08
N PHE A 360 -3.13 -2.59 -21.90
CA PHE A 360 -3.00 -3.86 -21.17
C PHE A 360 -4.34 -4.32 -20.57
N LEU A 361 -5.14 -3.39 -20.03
CA LEU A 361 -6.51 -3.66 -19.58
C LEU A 361 -7.37 -4.20 -20.74
N GLY A 362 -7.32 -3.59 -21.91
CA GLY A 362 -8.02 -4.06 -23.10
C GLY A 362 -7.60 -5.48 -23.52
N TRP A 363 -6.35 -5.87 -23.31
CA TRP A 363 -5.85 -7.20 -23.65
C TRP A 363 -6.32 -8.26 -22.63
N ILE A 364 -6.32 -7.96 -21.32
CA ILE A 364 -6.80 -8.86 -20.26
C ILE A 364 -8.31 -9.09 -20.38
N MET A 365 -9.09 -8.04 -20.63
CA MET A 365 -10.54 -8.16 -20.83
C MET A 365 -10.87 -9.02 -22.07
N ARG A 366 -10.10 -8.94 -23.14
CA ARG A 366 -10.27 -9.77 -24.33
C ARG A 366 -9.96 -11.25 -24.08
N ARG A 367 -9.03 -11.57 -23.17
CA ARG A 367 -8.75 -12.97 -22.78
C ARG A 367 -9.83 -13.56 -21.88
N ARG A 368 -10.39 -12.79 -20.92
CA ARG A 368 -11.50 -13.26 -20.07
C ARG A 368 -12.78 -13.50 -20.86
N GLY A 369 -13.09 -12.66 -21.86
CA GLY A 369 -14.22 -12.87 -22.76
C GLY A 369 -14.12 -14.13 -23.65
N GLN A 370 -12.91 -14.66 -23.88
CA GLN A 370 -12.71 -15.89 -24.65
C GLN A 370 -12.73 -17.18 -23.80
N GLN A 371 -12.73 -17.07 -22.47
CA GLN A 371 -12.88 -18.21 -21.55
C GLN A 371 -14.33 -18.45 -21.10
N LEU A 372 -15.24 -17.53 -21.40
CA LEU A 372 -16.67 -17.59 -21.06
C LEU A 372 -17.56 -17.83 -22.30
N ALA A 373 -16.98 -18.05 -23.46
CA ALA A 373 -17.64 -18.50 -24.70
C ALA A 373 -17.17 -19.93 -25.07
#